data_4acf860a4a18b61767a25e308aa227f7
#
_entry.id   4acf860a4a18b61767a25e308aa227f7
#
_cell.length_a   1.000
_cell.length_b   1.000
_cell.length_c   1.000
_cell.angle_alpha   90.00
_cell.angle_beta   90.00
_cell.angle_gamma   90.00
#
_symmetry.space_group_name_H-M   'P 1'
#
loop_
_entity.id
_entity.type
_entity.pdbx_description
1 polymer ?
#
loop_
_entity_poly.entity_id
_entity_poly.type
_entity_poly.pdbx_seq_one_letter_code
_entity_poly.pdbx_strand_id
1 'polypeptide(L)'
;MASIVRRFVEESFENLVEDPDVVHRVSLAVHELLENAAKYAVGGKTGLSVHFEIDGPCASIKVTNQATPDNIARLQACVAEIQAAAEPFVHYQNLMRKTVGIAQESGLGLARIRAEGELNLSLNIDGSMVTIVASG
;
A
#
# COMPACT_ATOMS: atom_id res chain seq x y z
N MET A 1 4.78 14.53 -0.85
CA MET A 1 5.91 13.59 -0.69
C MET A 1 5.70 12.28 -1.45
N ALA A 2 4.56 11.60 -1.27
CA ALA A 2 4.31 10.32 -1.92
C ALA A 2 4.32 10.41 -3.46
N SER A 3 3.79 11.47 -4.06
CA SER A 3 3.80 11.66 -5.52
C SER A 3 5.20 11.90 -6.09
N ILE A 4 6.09 12.52 -5.30
CA ILE A 4 7.51 12.70 -5.68
C ILE A 4 8.23 11.35 -5.63
N VAL A 5 8.00 10.56 -4.60
CA VAL A 5 8.58 9.22 -4.47
C VAL A 5 8.08 8.32 -5.59
N ARG A 6 6.79 8.37 -5.92
CA ARG A 6 6.22 7.62 -7.04
C ARG A 6 6.95 7.95 -8.35
N ARG A 7 7.14 9.23 -8.65
CA ARG A 7 7.86 9.67 -9.84
C ARG A 7 9.30 9.17 -9.84
N PHE A 8 9.98 9.26 -8.70
CA PHE A 8 11.35 8.77 -8.55
C PHE A 8 11.43 7.26 -8.84
N VAL A 9 10.49 6.48 -8.29
CA VAL A 9 10.42 5.03 -8.51
C VAL A 9 10.17 4.74 -10.00
N GLU A 10 9.24 5.44 -10.63
CA GLU A 10 8.95 5.27 -12.06
C GLU A 10 10.20 5.54 -12.91
N GLU A 11 10.86 6.68 -12.67
CA GLU A 11 12.06 7.05 -13.42
C GLU A 11 13.22 6.10 -13.17
N SER A 12 13.40 5.65 -11.93
CA SER A 12 14.47 4.72 -11.57
C SER A 12 14.27 3.33 -12.18
N PHE A 13 13.03 2.85 -12.19
CA PHE A 13 12.71 1.51 -12.65
C PHE A 13 12.54 1.40 -14.17
N GLU A 14 12.23 2.47 -14.87
CA GLU A 14 12.19 2.49 -16.33
C GLU A 14 13.53 2.03 -16.94
N ASN A 15 14.63 2.29 -16.26
CA ASN A 15 15.97 1.89 -16.69
C ASN A 15 16.40 0.50 -16.19
N LEU A 16 15.76 -0.03 -15.14
CA LEU A 16 16.15 -1.27 -14.46
C LEU A 16 15.21 -2.44 -14.76
N VAL A 17 13.98 -2.14 -15.12
CA VAL A 17 12.92 -3.13 -15.36
C VAL A 17 12.37 -2.90 -16.76
N GLU A 18 12.41 -3.93 -17.59
CA GLU A 18 11.95 -3.84 -18.98
C GLU A 18 10.42 -3.86 -19.11
N ASP A 19 9.71 -4.30 -18.07
CA ASP A 19 8.26 -4.47 -18.10
C ASP A 19 7.55 -3.22 -17.54
N PRO A 20 6.87 -2.42 -18.37
CA PRO A 20 6.13 -1.24 -17.92
C PRO A 20 5.01 -1.55 -16.92
N ASP A 21 4.41 -2.75 -17.00
CA ASP A 21 3.36 -3.15 -16.08
C ASP A 21 3.90 -3.33 -14.66
N VAL A 22 5.08 -3.93 -14.52
CA VAL A 22 5.75 -4.06 -13.21
C VAL A 22 6.06 -2.69 -12.63
N VAL A 23 6.60 -1.80 -13.43
CA VAL A 23 6.89 -0.42 -13.01
C VAL A 23 5.62 0.28 -12.53
N HIS A 24 4.55 0.17 -13.28
CA HIS A 24 3.28 0.79 -12.94
C HIS A 24 2.72 0.23 -11.61
N ARG A 25 2.69 -1.08 -11.44
CA ARG A 25 2.18 -1.72 -10.23
C ARG A 25 3.00 -1.37 -9.00
N VAL A 26 4.32 -1.39 -9.12
CA VAL A 26 5.23 -1.02 -8.03
C VAL A 26 5.05 0.45 -7.66
N SER A 27 5.00 1.34 -8.65
CA SER A 27 4.81 2.77 -8.43
C SER A 27 3.49 3.08 -7.73
N LEU A 28 2.42 2.41 -8.15
CA LEU A 28 1.11 2.54 -7.52
C LEU A 28 1.16 2.08 -6.06
N ALA A 29 1.74 0.92 -5.81
CA ALA A 29 1.84 0.37 -4.46
C ALA A 29 2.67 1.27 -3.54
N VAL A 30 3.79 1.78 -4.01
CA VAL A 30 4.63 2.71 -3.24
C VAL A 30 3.85 3.96 -2.87
N HIS A 31 3.16 4.56 -3.85
CA HIS A 31 2.36 5.76 -3.62
C HIS A 31 1.30 5.51 -2.54
N GLU A 32 0.52 4.45 -2.68
CA GLU A 32 -0.57 4.15 -1.75
C GLU A 32 -0.07 3.74 -0.37
N LEU A 33 0.99 2.96 -0.28
CA LEU A 33 1.59 2.57 1.00
C LEU A 33 2.18 3.77 1.75
N LEU A 34 2.82 4.69 1.05
CA LEU A 34 3.37 5.91 1.66
C LEU A 34 2.26 6.87 2.10
N GLU A 35 1.21 7.04 1.30
CA GLU A 35 0.04 7.83 1.72
C GLU A 35 -0.60 7.22 2.97
N ASN A 36 -0.73 5.91 3.01
CA ASN A 36 -1.25 5.20 4.17
C ASN A 36 -0.36 5.39 5.42
N ALA A 37 0.95 5.27 5.25
CA ALA A 37 1.90 5.47 6.35
C ALA A 37 1.86 6.90 6.88
N ALA A 38 1.79 7.90 6.02
CA ALA A 38 1.67 9.30 6.40
C ALA A 38 0.39 9.57 7.18
N LYS A 39 -0.70 8.91 6.79
CA LYS A 39 -2.01 9.06 7.42
C LYS A 39 -2.08 8.46 8.82
N TYR A 40 -1.41 7.33 9.04
CA TYR A 40 -1.50 6.57 10.29
C TYR A 40 -0.25 6.64 11.16
N ALA A 41 0.79 7.34 10.74
CA ALA A 41 2.02 7.47 11.51
C ALA A 41 1.79 8.22 12.82
N VAL A 42 2.48 7.79 13.88
CA VAL A 42 2.46 8.46 15.19
C VAL A 42 3.56 9.51 15.22
N GLY A 43 3.16 10.78 15.34
CA GLY A 43 4.09 11.90 15.49
C GLY A 43 5.05 12.09 14.31
N GLY A 44 5.66 13.25 14.20
CA GLY A 44 6.50 13.60 13.06
C GLY A 44 7.90 12.97 13.03
N LYS A 45 8.21 12.03 13.93
CA LYS A 45 9.54 11.44 14.06
C LYS A 45 9.56 9.93 13.88
N THR A 46 8.54 9.34 13.35
CA THR A 46 8.49 7.89 13.16
C THR A 46 9.39 7.47 12.01
N GLY A 47 10.23 6.48 12.27
CA GLY A 47 11.02 5.87 11.23
C GLY A 47 10.12 5.22 10.19
N LEU A 48 10.08 5.81 9.00
CA LEU A 48 9.47 5.19 7.85
C LEU A 48 10.56 4.40 7.13
N SER A 49 10.37 3.11 6.99
CA SER A 49 11.28 2.25 6.23
C SER A 49 10.55 1.74 5.00
N VAL A 50 11.17 1.88 3.85
CA VAL A 50 10.63 1.38 2.57
C VAL A 50 11.67 0.44 1.97
N HIS A 51 11.23 -0.77 1.64
CA HIS A 51 12.09 -1.79 1.04
C HIS A 51 11.46 -2.30 -0.25
N PHE A 52 12.28 -2.41 -1.30
CA PHE A 52 11.84 -2.89 -2.61
C PHE A 52 12.62 -4.14 -2.99
N GLU A 53 11.93 -5.09 -3.59
CA GLU A 53 12.56 -6.26 -4.19
C GLU A 53 11.81 -6.58 -5.49
N ILE A 54 12.54 -6.69 -6.59
CA ILE A 54 11.98 -7.03 -7.89
C ILE A 54 12.73 -8.23 -8.44
N ASP A 55 11.96 -9.27 -8.80
CA ASP A 55 12.50 -10.49 -9.40
C ASP A 55 11.63 -10.86 -10.60
N GLY A 56 12.11 -10.51 -11.80
CA GLY A 56 11.38 -10.70 -13.05
C GLY A 56 10.03 -9.98 -13.04
N PRO A 57 8.92 -10.71 -13.28
CA PRO A 57 7.58 -10.13 -13.23
C PRO A 57 7.05 -9.94 -11.80
N CYS A 58 7.77 -10.41 -10.80
CA CYS A 58 7.36 -10.34 -9.39
C CYS A 58 8.01 -9.17 -8.69
N ALA A 59 7.26 -8.53 -7.81
CA ALA A 59 7.75 -7.41 -7.01
C ALA A 59 7.24 -7.53 -5.58
N SER A 60 8.02 -7.01 -4.64
CA SER A 60 7.64 -6.90 -3.23
C SER A 60 8.00 -5.53 -2.71
N ILE A 61 7.03 -4.87 -2.10
CA ILE A 61 7.21 -3.57 -1.47
C ILE A 61 6.82 -3.70 -0.01
N LYS A 62 7.72 -3.32 0.88
CA LYS A 62 7.52 -3.39 2.32
C LYS A 62 7.65 -1.99 2.91
N VAL A 63 6.63 -1.56 3.64
CA VAL A 63 6.64 -0.27 4.34
C VAL A 63 6.38 -0.53 5.81
N THR A 64 7.27 -0.03 6.66
CA THR A 64 7.19 -0.17 8.11
C THR A 64 7.09 1.20 8.76
N ASN A 65 6.13 1.36 9.66
CA ASN A 65 5.97 2.57 10.45
C ASN A 65 5.34 2.25 11.80
N GLN A 66 5.45 3.21 12.73
CA GLN A 66 4.81 3.11 14.01
C GLN A 66 3.36 3.62 13.92
N ALA A 67 2.44 2.97 14.61
CA ALA A 67 1.03 3.34 14.61
C ALA A 67 0.41 3.18 16.01
N THR A 68 -0.69 3.90 16.25
CA THR A 68 -1.45 3.78 17.49
C THR A 68 -2.22 2.46 17.52
N PRO A 69 -2.61 1.94 18.71
CA PRO A 69 -3.44 0.74 18.80
C PRO A 69 -4.74 0.82 18.00
N ASP A 70 -5.40 1.98 17.99
CA ASP A 70 -6.64 2.18 17.24
C ASP A 70 -6.40 2.08 15.73
N ASN A 71 -5.33 2.68 15.25
CA ASN A 71 -4.97 2.63 13.84
C ASN A 71 -4.54 1.22 13.42
N ILE A 72 -3.83 0.51 14.31
CA ILE A 72 -3.48 -0.89 14.07
C ILE A 72 -4.74 -1.75 13.90
N ALA A 73 -5.73 -1.57 14.78
CA ALA A 73 -7.00 -2.31 14.70
C ALA A 73 -7.73 -2.02 13.38
N ARG A 74 -7.77 -0.76 12.95
CA ARG A 74 -8.36 -0.37 11.67
C ARG A 74 -7.63 -0.99 10.48
N LEU A 75 -6.31 -0.98 10.50
CA LEU A 75 -5.50 -1.58 9.46
C LEU A 75 -5.70 -3.09 9.39
N GLN A 76 -5.75 -3.77 10.53
CA GLN A 76 -6.02 -5.20 10.59
C GLN A 76 -7.36 -5.54 9.94
N ALA A 77 -8.42 -4.81 10.28
CA ALA A 77 -9.74 -5.02 9.71
C ALA A 77 -9.75 -4.76 8.21
N CYS A 78 -9.13 -3.67 7.78
CA CYS A 78 -9.06 -3.28 6.38
C CYS A 78 -8.32 -4.32 5.53
N VAL A 79 -7.14 -4.73 5.97
CA VAL A 79 -6.33 -5.72 5.25
C VAL A 79 -7.02 -7.07 5.21
N ALA A 80 -7.66 -7.47 6.32
CA ALA A 80 -8.43 -8.72 6.37
C ALA A 80 -9.57 -8.74 5.35
N GLU A 81 -10.31 -7.65 5.21
CA GLU A 81 -11.36 -7.53 4.19
C GLU A 81 -10.81 -7.63 2.77
N ILE A 82 -9.70 -6.97 2.52
CA ILE A 82 -9.05 -7.00 1.20
C ILE A 82 -8.58 -8.42 0.87
N GLN A 83 -7.95 -9.10 1.83
CA GLN A 83 -7.48 -10.48 1.64
C GLN A 83 -8.63 -11.45 1.42
N ALA A 84 -9.77 -11.24 2.07
CA ALA A 84 -10.94 -12.10 1.97
C ALA A 84 -11.77 -11.85 0.71
N ALA A 85 -11.57 -10.75 0.01
CA ALA A 85 -12.36 -10.40 -1.16
C ALA A 85 -12.05 -11.36 -2.32
N ALA A 86 -13.07 -12.09 -2.77
CA ALA A 86 -12.95 -13.02 -3.91
C ALA A 86 -12.72 -12.27 -5.22
N GLU A 87 -13.31 -11.07 -5.33
CA GLU A 87 -13.20 -10.22 -6.51
C GLU A 87 -12.66 -8.84 -6.08
N PRO A 88 -11.34 -8.64 -6.06
CA PRO A 88 -10.74 -7.40 -5.55
C PRO A 88 -11.23 -6.13 -6.22
N PHE A 89 -11.47 -6.16 -7.53
CA PHE A 89 -11.94 -4.99 -8.26
C PHE A 89 -13.36 -4.60 -7.86
N VAL A 90 -14.24 -5.56 -7.65
CA VAL A 90 -15.61 -5.32 -7.17
C VAL A 90 -15.58 -4.76 -5.76
N HIS A 91 -14.75 -5.31 -4.89
CA HIS A 91 -14.56 -4.80 -3.52
C HIS A 91 -14.11 -3.34 -3.55
N TYR A 92 -13.13 -3.01 -4.39
CA TYR A 92 -12.63 -1.66 -4.57
C TYR A 92 -13.72 -0.70 -5.06
N GLN A 93 -14.50 -1.11 -6.06
CA GLN A 93 -15.62 -0.30 -6.56
C GLN A 93 -16.67 -0.04 -5.48
N ASN A 94 -16.99 -1.05 -4.68
CA ASN A 94 -17.92 -0.89 -3.56
C ASN A 94 -17.41 0.08 -2.51
N LEU A 95 -16.11 0.03 -2.19
CA LEU A 95 -15.49 1.00 -1.29
C LEU A 95 -15.56 2.41 -1.85
N MET A 96 -15.30 2.61 -3.14
CA MET A 96 -15.41 3.93 -3.77
C MET A 96 -16.82 4.50 -3.62
N ARG A 97 -17.86 3.69 -3.78
CA ARG A 97 -19.24 4.13 -3.62
C ARG A 97 -19.57 4.53 -2.18
N LYS A 98 -19.08 3.77 -1.20
CA LYS A 98 -19.31 4.02 0.22
C LYS A 98 -18.57 5.23 0.74
N THR A 99 -17.44 5.58 0.13
CA THR A 99 -16.51 6.59 0.64
C THR A 99 -16.63 7.94 -0.06
N VAL A 100 -17.58 8.11 -0.95
CA VAL A 100 -17.87 9.41 -1.55
C VAL A 100 -18.16 10.43 -0.44
N GLY A 101 -17.27 11.39 -0.27
CA GLY A 101 -17.35 12.40 0.78
C GLY A 101 -16.68 12.06 2.10
N ILE A 102 -16.14 10.83 2.29
CA ILE A 102 -15.45 10.38 3.51
C ILE A 102 -14.07 9.86 3.11
N ALA A 103 -13.23 10.71 2.57
CA ALA A 103 -12.00 10.29 1.90
C ALA A 103 -10.87 9.83 2.83
N GLN A 104 -10.94 10.05 4.14
CA GLN A 104 -9.76 9.92 4.99
C GLN A 104 -9.57 8.60 5.73
N GLU A 105 -10.58 7.76 5.84
CA GLU A 105 -10.50 6.53 6.65
C GLU A 105 -10.97 5.26 5.93
N SER A 106 -10.96 5.28 4.61
CA SER A 106 -11.67 4.28 3.84
C SER A 106 -10.88 2.99 3.55
N GLY A 107 -9.57 2.99 3.70
CA GLY A 107 -8.74 1.89 3.20
C GLY A 107 -8.75 1.77 1.68
N LEU A 108 -9.22 2.80 0.99
CA LEU A 108 -9.39 2.80 -0.46
C LEU A 108 -8.06 2.60 -1.20
N GLY A 109 -7.00 3.26 -0.70
CA GLY A 109 -5.66 3.13 -1.29
C GLY A 109 -5.12 1.71 -1.22
N LEU A 110 -5.30 1.03 -0.09
CA LEU A 110 -4.87 -0.37 0.08
C LEU A 110 -5.67 -1.31 -0.84
N ALA A 111 -6.98 -1.11 -0.92
CA ALA A 111 -7.83 -1.88 -1.83
C ALA A 111 -7.42 -1.68 -3.31
N ARG A 112 -7.01 -0.47 -3.65
CA ARG A 112 -6.53 -0.15 -4.99
C ARG A 112 -5.25 -0.92 -5.37
N ILE A 113 -4.33 -1.08 -4.41
CA ILE A 113 -3.12 -1.90 -4.62
C ILE A 113 -3.51 -3.32 -5.05
N ARG A 114 -4.48 -3.91 -4.39
CA ARG A 114 -4.93 -5.27 -4.71
C ARG A 114 -5.69 -5.32 -6.03
N ALA A 115 -6.58 -4.36 -6.28
CA ALA A 115 -7.46 -4.36 -7.44
C ALA A 115 -6.73 -3.94 -8.73
N GLU A 116 -6.04 -2.81 -8.70
CA GLU A 116 -5.37 -2.25 -9.89
C GLU A 116 -3.89 -2.63 -9.96
N GLY A 117 -3.23 -2.76 -8.81
CA GLY A 117 -1.83 -3.17 -8.74
C GLY A 117 -1.62 -4.67 -8.88
N GLU A 118 -2.67 -5.45 -8.73
CA GLU A 118 -2.61 -6.93 -8.78
C GLU A 118 -1.60 -7.53 -7.81
N LEU A 119 -1.38 -6.85 -6.69
CA LEU A 119 -0.47 -7.28 -5.63
C LEU A 119 -1.26 -7.77 -4.42
N ASN A 120 -0.76 -8.83 -3.78
CA ASN A 120 -1.32 -9.30 -2.53
C ASN A 120 -0.81 -8.44 -1.37
N LEU A 121 -1.69 -8.21 -0.40
CA LEU A 121 -1.33 -7.46 0.81
C LEU A 121 -1.20 -8.41 1.99
N SER A 122 -0.18 -8.16 2.81
CA SER A 122 -0.05 -8.78 4.11
C SER A 122 0.35 -7.75 5.16
N LEU A 123 0.03 -8.04 6.41
CA LEU A 123 0.25 -7.14 7.53
C LEU A 123 0.98 -7.90 8.63
N ASN A 124 2.04 -7.30 9.14
CA ASN A 124 2.77 -7.82 10.31
C ASN A 124 2.84 -6.73 11.37
N ILE A 125 2.54 -7.12 12.62
CA ILE A 125 2.53 -6.21 13.75
C ILE A 125 3.49 -6.71 14.81
N ASP A 126 4.40 -5.83 15.22
CA ASP A 126 5.35 -6.08 16.30
C ASP A 126 5.28 -4.90 17.28
N GLY A 127 4.54 -5.08 18.38
CA GLY A 127 4.26 -4.00 19.33
C GLY A 127 3.48 -2.87 18.64
N SER A 128 4.10 -1.69 18.57
CA SER A 128 3.53 -0.54 17.85
C SER A 128 4.02 -0.41 16.41
N MET A 129 4.91 -1.28 15.97
CA MET A 129 5.45 -1.26 14.61
C MET A 129 4.56 -2.07 13.68
N VAL A 130 4.18 -1.45 12.58
CA VAL A 130 3.32 -2.04 11.54
C VAL A 130 4.11 -2.16 10.26
N THR A 131 4.11 -3.34 9.68
CA THR A 131 4.70 -3.58 8.36
C THR A 131 3.61 -4.05 7.43
N ILE A 132 3.42 -3.32 6.32
CA ILE A 132 2.54 -3.73 5.24
C ILE A 132 3.41 -4.16 4.07
N VAL A 133 3.12 -5.34 3.52
CA VAL A 133 3.83 -5.88 2.37
C VAL A 133 2.85 -6.03 1.22
N ALA A 134 3.20 -5.45 0.07
CA ALA A 134 2.52 -5.68 -1.19
C ALA A 134 3.43 -6.52 -2.08
N SER A 135 2.97 -7.66 -2.55
CA SER A 135 3.79 -8.59 -3.32
C SER A 135 2.99 -9.34 -4.38
N GLY A 136 3.68 -9.68 -5.45
CA GLY A 136 3.05 -10.46 -6.52
C GLY A 136 3.77 -10.49 -7.84
#